data_2debcca196f86c035379a4fa7422ed2a
#
_entry.id   2debcca196f86c035379a4fa7422ed2a
#
_cell.length_a   1.000
_cell.length_b   1.000
_cell.length_c   1.000
_cell.angle_alpha   90.00
_cell.angle_beta   90.00
_cell.angle_gamma   90.00
#
_symmetry.space_group_name_H-M   'P 1'
#
loop_
_entity.id
_entity.type
_entity.pdbx_description
1 polymer ?
#
loop_
_entity_poly.entity_id
_entity_poly.type
_entity_poly.pdbx_seq_one_letter_code
_entity_poly.pdbx_strand_id
1 'polypeptide(L)'
;ALRFFYTAGMIVLLLGLIASNYKNVSLTARANKQLNQDAIPLYSVSSLFNIIKHSLKAKGTYTKLDEQPALLDPGEEIIGVVIVGETARADHFSLNGYSRKTNPNLEKKNIVNYSDAYSCGTLTKVSVPCMFYLGNYDSYREQDARYKANLLDVISKASADVTWVENNSGCKHICDRVKLIDLTKILNEENYDEKLLPILDK
;
A
#
# COMPACT_ATOMS: atom_id res chain seq x y z
N ALA A 1 -4.42 -50.80 -13.12
CA ALA A 1 -4.10 -50.24 -14.46
C ALA A 1 -5.33 -49.61 -15.11
N LEU A 2 -6.48 -50.30 -15.25
CA LEU A 2 -7.66 -49.81 -15.96
C LEU A 2 -8.24 -48.51 -15.36
N ARG A 3 -8.38 -48.45 -14.02
CA ARG A 3 -8.85 -47.23 -13.32
C ARG A 3 -7.96 -46.01 -13.56
N PHE A 4 -6.66 -46.21 -13.66
CA PHE A 4 -5.70 -45.12 -13.94
C PHE A 4 -5.90 -44.57 -15.36
N PHE A 5 -6.13 -45.42 -16.37
CA PHE A 5 -6.39 -44.96 -17.73
C PHE A 5 -7.73 -44.21 -17.84
N TYR A 6 -8.77 -44.60 -17.13
CA TYR A 6 -10.05 -43.90 -17.11
C TYR A 6 -9.91 -42.52 -16.43
N THR A 7 -9.20 -42.45 -15.31
CA THR A 7 -8.98 -41.13 -14.64
C THR A 7 -8.11 -40.22 -15.49
N ALA A 8 -7.06 -40.72 -16.12
CA ALA A 8 -6.23 -39.91 -17.03
C ALA A 8 -7.03 -39.43 -18.25
N GLY A 9 -7.84 -40.30 -18.86
CA GLY A 9 -8.72 -39.93 -19.96
C GLY A 9 -9.74 -38.85 -19.59
N MET A 10 -10.38 -38.96 -18.42
CA MET A 10 -11.29 -37.95 -17.90
C MET A 10 -10.61 -36.58 -17.68
N ILE A 11 -9.38 -36.58 -17.13
CA ILE A 11 -8.61 -35.33 -16.92
C ILE A 11 -8.29 -34.68 -18.26
N VAL A 12 -7.84 -35.44 -19.25
CA VAL A 12 -7.53 -34.93 -20.60
C VAL A 12 -8.78 -34.33 -21.26
N LEU A 13 -9.93 -35.01 -21.15
CA LEU A 13 -11.20 -34.54 -21.68
C LEU A 13 -11.64 -33.25 -21.01
N LEU A 14 -11.51 -33.15 -19.68
CA LEU A 14 -11.83 -31.93 -18.89
C LEU A 14 -10.93 -30.76 -19.28
N LEU A 15 -9.64 -30.99 -19.43
CA LEU A 15 -8.68 -29.99 -19.89
C LEU A 15 -8.99 -29.53 -21.32
N GLY A 16 -9.39 -30.43 -22.22
CA GLY A 16 -9.83 -30.09 -23.56
C GLY A 16 -11.07 -29.22 -23.59
N LEU A 17 -12.07 -29.52 -22.74
CA LEU A 17 -13.28 -28.72 -22.59
C LEU A 17 -12.97 -27.31 -22.04
N ILE A 18 -12.08 -27.22 -21.06
CA ILE A 18 -11.64 -25.91 -20.52
C ILE A 18 -10.89 -25.12 -21.58
N ALA A 19 -10.00 -25.75 -22.33
CA ALA A 19 -9.23 -25.11 -23.40
C ALA A 19 -10.14 -24.60 -24.53
N SER A 20 -11.14 -25.39 -24.97
CA SER A 20 -12.08 -25.00 -26.01
C SER A 20 -13.00 -23.83 -25.57
N ASN A 21 -13.26 -23.70 -24.26
CA ASN A 21 -14.09 -22.65 -23.69
C ASN A 21 -13.28 -21.58 -22.95
N TYR A 22 -11.97 -21.52 -23.13
CA TYR A 22 -11.04 -20.66 -22.37
C TYR A 22 -11.50 -19.19 -22.28
N LYS A 23 -12.01 -18.63 -23.37
CA LYS A 23 -12.49 -17.24 -23.41
C LYS A 23 -13.64 -17.02 -22.42
N ASN A 24 -14.66 -17.87 -22.43
CA ASN A 24 -15.83 -17.77 -21.56
C ASN A 24 -15.47 -18.06 -20.10
N VAL A 25 -14.66 -19.08 -19.84
CA VAL A 25 -14.15 -19.41 -18.51
C VAL A 25 -13.33 -18.25 -17.94
N SER A 26 -12.44 -17.65 -18.73
CA SER A 26 -11.63 -16.50 -18.30
C SER A 26 -12.46 -15.25 -18.02
N LEU A 27 -13.48 -14.97 -18.84
CA LEU A 27 -14.38 -13.84 -18.61
C LEU A 27 -15.20 -14.03 -17.35
N THR A 28 -15.78 -15.21 -17.15
CA THR A 28 -16.57 -15.55 -15.94
C THR A 28 -15.71 -15.48 -14.67
N ALA A 29 -14.49 -16.01 -14.71
CA ALA A 29 -13.55 -15.94 -13.58
C ALA A 29 -13.12 -14.52 -13.25
N ARG A 30 -12.98 -13.63 -14.25
CA ARG A 30 -12.68 -12.21 -14.04
C ARG A 30 -13.88 -11.43 -13.49
N ALA A 31 -15.09 -11.73 -13.97
CA ALA A 31 -16.32 -11.09 -13.52
C ALA A 31 -16.68 -11.47 -12.07
N ASN A 32 -16.39 -12.69 -11.68
CA ASN A 32 -16.74 -13.26 -10.37
C ASN A 32 -15.49 -13.58 -9.56
N LYS A 33 -14.84 -12.56 -8.99
CA LYS A 33 -13.65 -12.75 -8.13
C LYS A 33 -13.93 -13.68 -6.94
N GLN A 34 -15.16 -13.71 -6.45
CA GLN A 34 -15.58 -14.53 -5.32
C GLN A 34 -15.57 -16.02 -5.65
N LEU A 35 -15.99 -16.42 -6.86
CA LEU A 35 -15.89 -17.82 -7.31
C LEU A 35 -14.47 -18.37 -7.28
N ASN A 36 -13.47 -17.53 -7.55
CA ASN A 36 -12.07 -17.95 -7.45
C ASN A 36 -11.61 -18.17 -6.00
N GLN A 37 -12.22 -17.45 -5.04
CA GLN A 37 -11.90 -17.60 -3.61
C GLN A 37 -12.60 -18.80 -3.00
N ASP A 38 -13.82 -19.09 -3.44
CA ASP A 38 -14.63 -20.23 -2.94
C ASP A 38 -14.12 -21.57 -3.48
N ALA A 39 -13.44 -21.57 -4.64
CA ALA A 39 -12.79 -22.75 -5.18
C ALA A 39 -11.41 -23.00 -4.53
N ILE A 40 -11.41 -23.34 -3.25
CA ILE A 40 -10.23 -23.45 -2.39
C ILE A 40 -9.02 -24.14 -3.04
N PRO A 41 -9.12 -25.31 -3.69
CA PRO A 41 -7.93 -25.94 -4.27
C PRO A 41 -7.37 -25.16 -5.46
N LEU A 42 -8.22 -24.56 -6.30
CA LEU A 42 -7.79 -23.74 -7.44
C LEU A 42 -7.18 -22.42 -7.01
N TYR A 43 -7.72 -21.80 -5.95
CA TYR A 43 -7.17 -20.59 -5.37
C TYR A 43 -5.78 -20.80 -4.80
N SER A 44 -5.55 -21.92 -4.07
CA SER A 44 -4.24 -22.25 -3.51
C SER A 44 -3.19 -22.45 -4.60
N VAL A 45 -3.54 -23.14 -5.69
CA VAL A 45 -2.65 -23.34 -6.84
C VAL A 45 -2.37 -22.02 -7.56
N SER A 46 -3.39 -21.20 -7.80
CA SER A 46 -3.21 -19.89 -8.43
C SER A 46 -2.39 -18.94 -7.58
N SER A 47 -2.53 -18.99 -6.26
CA SER A 47 -1.73 -18.20 -5.31
C SER A 47 -0.27 -18.64 -5.33
N LEU A 48 0.01 -19.93 -5.38
CA LEU A 48 1.37 -20.45 -5.52
C LEU A 48 2.02 -20.00 -6.83
N PHE A 49 1.30 -20.08 -7.96
CA PHE A 49 1.77 -19.56 -9.25
C PHE A 49 2.05 -18.06 -9.19
N ASN A 50 1.20 -17.29 -8.54
CA ASN A 50 1.42 -15.85 -8.37
C ASN A 50 2.66 -15.55 -7.51
N ILE A 51 2.89 -16.31 -6.42
CA ILE A 51 4.09 -16.19 -5.59
C ILE A 51 5.34 -16.50 -6.42
N ILE A 52 5.35 -17.59 -7.17
CA ILE A 52 6.47 -17.97 -8.04
C ILE A 52 6.70 -16.90 -9.11
N LYS A 53 5.66 -16.42 -9.77
CA LYS A 53 5.75 -15.36 -10.78
C LYS A 53 6.29 -14.05 -10.20
N HIS A 54 5.87 -13.67 -8.98
CA HIS A 54 6.40 -12.50 -8.28
C HIS A 54 7.86 -12.68 -7.85
N SER A 55 8.24 -13.88 -7.44
CA SER A 55 9.63 -14.21 -7.09
C SER A 55 10.57 -14.23 -8.30
N LEU A 56 10.05 -14.64 -9.46
CA LEU A 56 10.79 -14.67 -10.73
C LEU A 56 10.81 -13.32 -11.47
N LYS A 57 9.95 -12.37 -11.08
CA LYS A 57 10.02 -11.01 -11.64
C LYS A 57 11.36 -10.42 -11.28
N ALA A 58 12.13 -10.03 -12.30
CA ALA A 58 13.39 -9.33 -12.12
C ALA A 58 13.20 -8.16 -11.16
N LYS A 59 14.06 -8.05 -10.13
CA LYS A 59 14.10 -6.91 -9.24
C LYS A 59 14.36 -5.67 -10.10
N GLY A 60 13.41 -4.75 -10.15
CA GLY A 60 13.60 -3.48 -10.85
C GLY A 60 14.81 -2.75 -10.26
N THR A 61 15.55 -2.06 -11.09
CA THR A 61 16.64 -1.19 -10.65
C THR A 61 16.03 0.08 -10.06
N TYR A 62 16.52 0.51 -8.91
CA TYR A 62 16.08 1.76 -8.30
C TYR A 62 16.46 2.96 -9.17
N THR A 63 15.46 3.76 -9.54
CA THR A 63 15.64 5.02 -10.26
C THR A 63 15.82 6.14 -9.24
N LYS A 64 17.03 6.72 -9.22
CA LYS A 64 17.37 7.85 -8.37
C LYS A 64 16.72 9.14 -8.87
N LEU A 65 16.70 10.15 -8.00
CA LEU A 65 16.41 11.52 -8.41
C LEU A 65 17.56 12.05 -9.26
N ASP A 66 17.24 12.64 -10.41
CA ASP A 66 18.23 13.22 -11.30
C ASP A 66 18.76 14.56 -10.79
N GLU A 67 17.92 15.31 -10.07
CA GLU A 67 18.26 16.62 -9.51
C GLU A 67 18.59 16.54 -8.01
N GLN A 68 19.42 17.47 -7.55
CA GLN A 68 19.67 17.72 -6.13
C GLN A 68 18.64 18.75 -5.63
N PRO A 69 17.63 18.32 -4.87
CA PRO A 69 16.73 19.28 -4.23
C PRO A 69 17.49 20.07 -3.18
N ALA A 70 17.11 21.32 -2.99
CA ALA A 70 17.63 22.18 -1.94
C ALA A 70 16.48 22.79 -1.14
N LEU A 71 16.70 23.02 0.15
CA LEU A 71 15.78 23.81 0.95
C LEU A 71 15.86 25.27 0.49
N LEU A 72 14.71 25.89 0.29
CA LEU A 72 14.64 27.30 -0.16
C LEU A 72 15.10 28.28 0.92
N ASP A 73 14.92 27.93 2.19
CA ASP A 73 15.35 28.73 3.33
C ASP A 73 15.92 27.81 4.43
N PRO A 74 17.25 27.67 4.49
CA PRO A 74 17.91 26.86 5.52
C PRO A 74 18.08 27.59 6.85
N GLY A 75 17.52 28.79 7.01
CA GLY A 75 17.83 29.69 8.13
C GLY A 75 17.13 29.36 9.45
N GLU A 76 16.05 28.59 9.44
CA GLU A 76 15.30 28.22 10.64
C GLU A 76 15.22 26.70 10.78
N GLU A 77 15.33 26.23 12.02
CA GLU A 77 15.08 24.81 12.34
C GLU A 77 13.57 24.56 12.33
N ILE A 78 13.10 23.76 11.35
CA ILE A 78 11.69 23.44 11.19
C ILE A 78 11.48 21.96 11.47
N ILE A 79 10.55 21.65 12.37
CA ILE A 79 10.07 20.29 12.60
C ILE A 79 8.74 20.12 11.87
N GLY A 80 8.73 19.25 10.86
CA GLY A 80 7.53 18.86 10.12
C GLY A 80 7.04 17.48 10.56
N VAL A 81 5.79 17.39 11.00
CA VAL A 81 5.17 16.10 11.39
C VAL A 81 4.06 15.77 10.41
N VAL A 82 4.17 14.62 9.73
CA VAL A 82 3.15 14.09 8.83
C VAL A 82 2.53 12.85 9.46
N ILE A 83 1.23 12.92 9.76
CA ILE A 83 0.48 11.81 10.34
C ILE A 83 -0.33 11.13 9.23
N VAL A 84 0.02 9.89 8.91
CA VAL A 84 -0.71 9.08 7.93
C VAL A 84 -1.75 8.25 8.66
N GLY A 85 -3.02 8.64 8.53
CA GLY A 85 -4.15 7.93 9.15
C GLY A 85 -4.48 6.62 8.42
N GLU A 86 -5.02 5.64 9.14
CA GLU A 86 -5.53 4.38 8.59
C GLU A 86 -7.05 4.36 8.63
N THR A 87 -7.68 3.91 7.55
CA THR A 87 -9.13 3.68 7.43
C THR A 87 -10.00 4.91 7.77
N ALA A 88 -9.46 6.12 7.62
CA ALA A 88 -10.17 7.38 7.90
C ALA A 88 -11.01 7.79 6.69
N ARG A 89 -12.34 7.73 6.82
CA ARG A 89 -13.29 8.11 5.77
C ARG A 89 -13.71 9.58 5.92
N ALA A 90 -13.60 10.35 4.85
CA ALA A 90 -13.95 11.78 4.84
C ALA A 90 -15.42 12.03 5.24
N ASP A 91 -16.34 11.16 4.85
CA ASP A 91 -17.78 11.25 5.17
C ASP A 91 -18.12 10.92 6.65
N HIS A 92 -17.14 10.47 7.44
CA HIS A 92 -17.27 10.24 8.88
C HIS A 92 -16.50 11.28 9.73
N PHE A 93 -16.04 12.35 9.11
CA PHE A 93 -15.44 13.48 9.83
C PHE A 93 -16.50 14.54 10.14
N SER A 94 -16.64 14.92 11.41
CA SER A 94 -17.53 16.01 11.82
C SER A 94 -17.13 17.35 11.18
N LEU A 95 -15.86 17.56 10.90
CA LEU A 95 -15.35 18.68 10.12
C LEU A 95 -15.91 18.75 8.69
N ASN A 96 -16.38 17.63 8.15
CA ASN A 96 -16.99 17.54 6.83
C ASN A 96 -18.52 17.43 6.88
N GLY A 97 -19.12 17.71 8.05
CA GLY A 97 -20.58 17.68 8.22
C GLY A 97 -21.16 16.35 8.70
N TYR A 98 -20.35 15.42 9.16
CA TYR A 98 -20.87 14.20 9.79
C TYR A 98 -21.59 14.54 11.09
N SER A 99 -22.76 13.93 11.34
CA SER A 99 -23.65 14.26 12.47
C SER A 99 -23.07 13.93 13.85
N ARG A 100 -22.15 12.96 13.95
CA ARG A 100 -21.45 12.61 15.20
C ARG A 100 -20.16 13.40 15.31
N LYS A 101 -19.84 13.87 16.50
CA LYS A 101 -18.57 14.59 16.79
C LYS A 101 -17.39 13.63 16.80
N THR A 102 -16.78 13.41 15.65
CA THR A 102 -15.64 12.52 15.47
C THR A 102 -14.30 13.24 15.58
N ASN A 103 -14.27 14.58 15.40
CA ASN A 103 -13.05 15.38 15.43
C ASN A 103 -13.12 16.55 16.47
N PRO A 104 -13.59 16.32 17.73
CA PRO A 104 -13.89 17.41 18.67
C PRO A 104 -12.67 18.24 19.08
N ASN A 105 -11.47 17.67 19.00
CA ASN A 105 -10.24 18.37 19.33
C ASN A 105 -9.71 19.17 18.13
N LEU A 106 -9.87 18.69 16.91
CA LEU A 106 -9.47 19.41 15.69
C LEU A 106 -10.37 20.61 15.43
N GLU A 107 -11.67 20.51 15.73
CA GLU A 107 -12.64 21.62 15.62
C GLU A 107 -12.25 22.86 16.44
N LYS A 108 -11.46 22.67 17.52
CA LYS A 108 -10.98 23.75 18.38
C LYS A 108 -9.66 24.37 17.91
N LYS A 109 -9.07 23.86 16.87
CA LYS A 109 -7.76 24.29 16.36
C LYS A 109 -7.93 25.12 15.09
N ASN A 110 -7.02 26.07 14.87
CA ASN A 110 -6.93 26.77 13.60
C ASN A 110 -6.27 25.84 12.57
N ILE A 111 -7.08 25.16 11.78
CA ILE A 111 -6.64 24.15 10.79
C ILE A 111 -7.16 24.51 9.40
N VAL A 112 -6.47 24.02 8.39
CA VAL A 112 -6.97 23.98 7.01
C VAL A 112 -7.54 22.58 6.79
N ASN A 113 -8.85 22.49 6.52
CA ASN A 113 -9.54 21.24 6.25
C ASN A 113 -9.82 21.09 4.76
N TYR A 114 -9.34 20.00 4.16
CA TYR A 114 -9.62 19.62 2.77
C TYR A 114 -10.76 18.60 2.75
N SER A 115 -11.99 19.09 2.56
CA SER A 115 -13.19 18.23 2.57
C SER A 115 -13.32 17.33 1.33
N ASP A 116 -12.63 17.69 0.23
CA ASP A 116 -12.68 17.01 -1.06
C ASP A 116 -11.33 16.34 -1.40
N ALA A 117 -10.88 15.46 -0.52
CA ALA A 117 -9.65 14.70 -0.69
C ALA A 117 -9.93 13.24 -1.02
N TYR A 118 -9.31 12.72 -2.06
CA TYR A 118 -9.48 11.34 -2.54
C TYR A 118 -8.19 10.54 -2.39
N SER A 119 -8.34 9.31 -1.93
CA SER A 119 -7.25 8.34 -1.94
C SER A 119 -7.08 7.72 -3.32
N CYS A 120 -5.86 7.36 -3.68
CA CYS A 120 -5.54 6.61 -4.90
C CYS A 120 -6.17 5.20 -4.95
N GLY A 121 -6.61 4.68 -3.82
CA GLY A 121 -7.24 3.37 -3.72
C GLY A 121 -7.63 3.02 -2.29
N THR A 122 -8.37 1.95 -2.14
CA THR A 122 -8.91 1.47 -0.86
C THR A 122 -7.97 0.55 -0.10
N LEU A 123 -6.85 0.15 -0.70
CA LEU A 123 -5.84 -0.71 -0.07
C LEU A 123 -4.64 0.13 0.37
N THR A 124 -4.17 -0.02 1.60
CA THR A 124 -3.01 0.68 2.16
C THR A 124 -1.76 0.55 1.27
N LYS A 125 -1.53 -0.63 0.69
CA LYS A 125 -0.40 -0.88 -0.22
C LYS A 125 -0.47 -0.08 -1.53
N VAL A 126 -1.62 0.49 -1.87
CA VAL A 126 -1.83 1.37 -3.04
C VAL A 126 -1.84 2.83 -2.60
N SER A 127 -2.64 3.15 -1.57
CA SER A 127 -2.89 4.53 -1.15
C SER A 127 -1.66 5.19 -0.53
N VAL A 128 -0.95 4.51 0.36
CA VAL A 128 0.21 5.09 1.05
C VAL A 128 1.35 5.40 0.08
N PRO A 129 1.84 4.47 -0.77
CA PRO A 129 2.88 4.82 -1.74
C PRO A 129 2.45 5.88 -2.74
N CYS A 130 1.17 5.93 -3.13
CA CYS A 130 0.66 6.96 -4.03
C CYS A 130 0.70 8.36 -3.39
N MET A 131 0.44 8.47 -2.10
CA MET A 131 0.49 9.73 -1.35
C MET A 131 1.89 10.38 -1.38
N PHE A 132 2.93 9.57 -1.42
CA PHE A 132 4.33 10.01 -1.47
C PHE A 132 4.95 9.96 -2.88
N TYR A 133 4.15 9.65 -3.90
CA TYR A 133 4.63 9.58 -5.27
C TYR A 133 4.92 10.97 -5.85
N LEU A 134 6.01 11.12 -6.61
CA LEU A 134 6.45 12.39 -7.18
C LEU A 134 5.77 12.78 -8.49
N GLY A 135 4.99 11.88 -9.06
CA GLY A 135 4.23 12.14 -10.28
C GLY A 135 2.75 12.40 -10.01
N ASN A 136 1.98 12.50 -11.08
CA ASN A 136 0.53 12.63 -10.99
C ASN A 136 -0.15 11.24 -10.85
N TYR A 137 -1.42 11.26 -10.44
CA TYR A 137 -2.23 10.07 -10.22
C TYR A 137 -2.27 9.14 -11.45
N ASP A 138 -2.41 9.68 -12.66
CA ASP A 138 -2.55 8.88 -13.90
C ASP A 138 -1.27 8.09 -14.22
N SER A 139 -0.12 8.60 -13.81
CA SER A 139 1.18 7.96 -14.00
C SER A 139 1.56 6.98 -12.90
N TYR A 140 0.84 6.97 -11.77
CA TYR A 140 1.15 6.11 -10.64
C TYR A 140 0.98 4.62 -10.97
N ARG A 141 1.94 3.81 -10.51
CA ARG A 141 1.90 2.35 -10.55
C ARG A 141 2.37 1.79 -9.20
N GLU A 142 1.58 0.92 -8.56
CA GLU A 142 1.89 0.32 -7.25
C GLU A 142 3.30 -0.29 -7.19
N GLN A 143 3.74 -0.91 -8.27
CA GLN A 143 5.07 -1.53 -8.36
C GLN A 143 6.22 -0.53 -8.32
N ASP A 144 5.96 0.76 -8.58
CA ASP A 144 6.97 1.82 -8.63
C ASP A 144 7.45 2.21 -7.22
N ALA A 145 6.62 2.02 -6.20
CA ALA A 145 6.93 2.39 -4.81
C ALA A 145 8.29 1.88 -4.32
N ARG A 146 8.66 0.66 -4.73
CA ARG A 146 9.95 0.05 -4.36
C ARG A 146 11.14 0.58 -5.19
N TYR A 147 10.90 0.96 -6.45
CA TYR A 147 11.96 1.18 -7.43
C TYR A 147 12.10 2.63 -7.89
N LYS A 148 11.20 3.51 -7.50
CA LYS A 148 11.30 4.94 -7.79
C LYS A 148 11.51 5.74 -6.53
N ALA A 149 12.22 6.87 -6.67
CA ALA A 149 12.30 7.86 -5.62
C ALA A 149 10.91 8.42 -5.28
N ASN A 150 10.71 8.75 -4.02
CA ASN A 150 9.47 9.30 -3.48
C ASN A 150 9.74 10.60 -2.72
N LEU A 151 8.70 11.22 -2.16
CA LEU A 151 8.81 12.49 -1.45
C LEU A 151 9.81 12.43 -0.27
N LEU A 152 9.90 11.31 0.45
CA LEU A 152 10.84 11.17 1.57
C LEU A 152 12.29 11.19 1.06
N ASP A 153 12.56 10.62 -0.12
CA ASP A 153 13.88 10.70 -0.74
C ASP A 153 14.25 12.13 -1.14
N VAL A 154 13.26 12.92 -1.62
CA VAL A 154 13.47 14.35 -1.94
C VAL A 154 13.84 15.13 -0.71
N ILE A 155 13.05 14.99 0.37
CA ILE A 155 13.25 15.71 1.63
C ILE A 155 14.60 15.32 2.25
N SER A 156 14.92 14.04 2.29
CA SER A 156 16.20 13.54 2.80
C SER A 156 17.40 14.05 1.99
N LYS A 157 17.29 14.10 0.66
CA LYS A 157 18.33 14.66 -0.21
C LYS A 157 18.48 16.17 -0.06
N ALA A 158 17.44 16.88 0.35
CA ALA A 158 17.49 18.29 0.68
C ALA A 158 18.13 18.57 2.05
N SER A 159 18.80 17.61 2.64
CA SER A 159 19.51 17.67 3.93
C SER A 159 18.61 17.74 5.16
N ALA A 160 17.34 17.39 5.04
CA ALA A 160 16.47 17.21 6.20
C ALA A 160 16.67 15.81 6.81
N ASP A 161 16.64 15.70 8.13
CA ASP A 161 16.63 14.41 8.83
C ASP A 161 15.20 13.84 8.79
N VAL A 162 15.01 12.73 8.07
CA VAL A 162 13.71 12.10 7.87
C VAL A 162 13.63 10.80 8.65
N THR A 163 12.68 10.73 9.57
CA THR A 163 12.39 9.50 10.33
C THR A 163 10.95 9.07 10.07
N TRP A 164 10.79 7.83 9.64
CA TRP A 164 9.50 7.17 9.59
C TRP A 164 9.26 6.40 10.87
N VAL A 165 8.15 6.66 11.55
CA VAL A 165 7.74 5.94 12.76
C VAL A 165 6.46 5.19 12.47
N GLU A 166 6.40 3.92 12.83
CA GLU A 166 5.21 3.11 12.60
C GLU A 166 4.88 2.17 13.76
N ASN A 167 3.59 1.87 13.87
CA ASN A 167 3.02 0.88 14.80
C ASN A 167 2.06 -0.09 14.09
N ASN A 168 2.07 -0.14 12.76
CA ASN A 168 1.12 -0.89 11.94
C ASN A 168 1.84 -1.87 10.97
N SER A 169 1.36 -2.04 9.79
CA SER A 169 1.75 -3.09 8.83
C SER A 169 2.86 -2.69 7.84
N GLY A 170 3.69 -1.72 8.19
CA GLY A 170 4.84 -1.27 7.39
C GLY A 170 4.53 -0.17 6.38
N CYS A 171 5.58 0.57 6.01
CA CYS A 171 5.52 1.76 5.13
C CYS A 171 5.33 1.45 3.63
N LYS A 172 5.10 0.21 3.24
CA LYS A 172 4.87 -0.20 1.84
C LYS A 172 5.97 0.26 0.87
N HIS A 173 7.23 0.16 1.31
CA HIS A 173 8.45 0.50 0.58
C HIS A 173 8.78 2.00 0.44
N ILE A 174 7.98 2.90 0.94
CA ILE A 174 8.28 4.33 0.85
C ILE A 174 9.38 4.76 1.82
N CYS A 175 9.53 4.08 2.95
CA CYS A 175 10.55 4.39 3.97
C CYS A 175 11.82 3.52 3.85
N ASP A 176 11.97 2.70 2.81
CA ASP A 176 13.11 1.77 2.67
C ASP A 176 14.48 2.49 2.68
N ARG A 177 14.51 3.81 2.48
CA ARG A 177 15.73 4.64 2.31
C ARG A 177 15.88 5.78 3.32
N VAL A 178 15.01 5.81 4.34
CA VAL A 178 15.08 6.75 5.46
C VAL A 178 15.16 5.99 6.78
N LYS A 179 15.41 6.69 7.89
CA LYS A 179 15.42 6.08 9.21
C LYS A 179 14.04 5.53 9.56
N LEU A 180 13.97 4.26 9.97
CA LEU A 180 12.75 3.57 10.37
C LEU A 180 12.78 3.24 11.87
N ILE A 181 11.71 3.61 12.57
CA ILE A 181 11.42 3.16 13.94
C ILE A 181 10.13 2.35 13.89
N ASP A 182 10.24 1.03 14.01
CA ASP A 182 9.12 0.09 13.95
C ASP A 182 8.75 -0.35 15.36
N LEU A 183 7.70 0.23 15.91
CA LEU A 183 7.23 -0.05 17.26
C LEU A 183 6.61 -1.44 17.39
N THR A 184 6.13 -2.03 16.33
CA THR A 184 5.58 -3.39 16.36
C THR A 184 6.63 -4.43 16.73
N LYS A 185 7.91 -4.13 16.49
CA LYS A 185 9.05 -4.99 16.86
C LYS A 185 9.65 -4.67 18.22
N ILE A 186 9.43 -3.47 18.72
CA ILE A 186 10.03 -2.98 19.98
C ILE A 186 9.11 -3.25 21.17
N LEU A 187 7.80 -3.15 20.95
CA LEU A 187 6.80 -3.28 21.99
C LEU A 187 6.11 -4.65 21.89
N ASN A 188 6.19 -5.45 22.94
CA ASN A 188 5.50 -6.75 23.05
C ASN A 188 4.03 -6.63 23.48
N GLU A 189 3.47 -5.42 23.48
CA GLU A 189 2.13 -5.10 23.94
C GLU A 189 1.26 -4.58 22.79
N GLU A 190 -0.03 -4.37 23.04
CA GLU A 190 -0.95 -3.77 22.09
C GLU A 190 -0.42 -2.41 21.59
N ASN A 191 -0.35 -2.26 20.26
CA ASN A 191 0.23 -1.10 19.61
C ASN A 191 -0.84 -0.02 19.40
N TYR A 192 -1.14 0.76 20.44
CA TYR A 192 -1.96 1.97 20.33
C TYR A 192 -1.15 3.15 19.76
N ASP A 193 -1.83 4.08 19.10
CA ASP A 193 -1.20 5.23 18.44
C ASP A 193 -0.52 6.18 19.44
N GLU A 194 -0.98 6.24 20.68
CA GLU A 194 -0.36 7.02 21.76
C GLU A 194 1.11 6.66 22.01
N LYS A 195 1.53 5.45 21.66
CA LYS A 195 2.92 5.00 21.77
C LYS A 195 3.87 5.64 20.75
N LEU A 196 3.33 6.30 19.72
CA LEU A 196 4.10 7.11 18.79
C LEU A 196 4.54 8.44 19.40
N LEU A 197 3.76 9.02 20.32
CA LEU A 197 3.97 10.35 20.87
C LEU A 197 5.33 10.53 21.57
N PRO A 198 5.80 9.61 22.43
CA PRO A 198 7.09 9.78 23.13
C PRO A 198 8.32 9.84 22.21
N ILE A 199 8.15 9.50 20.93
CA ILE A 199 9.24 9.57 19.94
C ILE A 199 9.40 10.99 19.41
N LEU A 200 8.32 11.78 19.41
CA LEU A 200 8.32 13.17 18.97
C LEU A 200 9.02 14.11 19.98
N ASP A 201 9.20 13.67 21.23
CA ASP A 201 9.81 14.45 22.30
C ASP A 201 11.33 14.23 22.41
N LYS A 202 11.94 13.46 21.49
CA LYS A 202 13.38 13.15 21.47
C LYS A 202 14.07 13.80 20.28
#